data_4982b01cc26edbf0d006059860598e45
#
_entry.id   4982b01cc26edbf0d006059860598e45
#
_cell.length_a   1.000
_cell.length_b   1.000
_cell.length_c   1.000
_cell.angle_alpha   90.00
_cell.angle_beta   90.00
_cell.angle_gamma   90.00
#
_symmetry.space_group_name_H-M   'P 1'
#
loop_
_entity.id
_entity.type
_entity.pdbx_description
1 polymer ?
#
loop_
_entity_poly.entity_id
_entity_poly.type
_entity_poly.pdbx_seq_one_letter_code
_entity_poly.pdbx_strand_id
1 'polypeptide(L)'
;NLTKAGVQGSDKSGDFVDTDFPIFRLADAYLMYAECNLRGAGGTNTTALQYVNALRIRANAPTIGLGELNLDFILDERARELHWECHRRTDLIRFGKFSGGSYVWPWKGAIAGGTATPSFRNLFPIPANSIAANPKLKQNPGY
;
A
#
# COMPACT_ATOMS: atom_id res chain seq x y z
N ASN A 1 8.60 18.15 18.16
CA ASN A 1 7.93 16.94 18.63
C ASN A 1 7.41 17.12 20.05
N LEU A 2 6.09 17.16 20.22
CA LEU A 2 5.43 17.24 21.52
C LEU A 2 4.54 16.01 21.70
N THR A 3 4.54 15.45 22.90
CA THR A 3 3.53 14.45 23.30
C THR A 3 2.15 15.09 23.36
N LYS A 4 1.08 14.29 23.47
CA LYS A 4 -0.28 14.79 23.65
C LYS A 4 -0.42 15.73 24.87
N ALA A 5 0.44 15.57 25.86
CA ALA A 5 0.50 16.44 27.06
C ALA A 5 1.37 17.68 26.86
N GLY A 6 1.87 17.94 25.66
CA GLY A 6 2.74 19.09 25.37
C GLY A 6 4.19 18.95 25.87
N VAL A 7 4.59 17.74 26.29
CA VAL A 7 5.96 17.48 26.74
C VAL A 7 6.85 17.24 25.53
N GLN A 8 8.05 17.83 25.51
CA GLN A 8 9.03 17.62 24.46
C GLN A 8 9.50 16.16 24.46
N GLY A 9 9.63 15.58 23.25
CA GLY A 9 10.17 14.24 23.05
C GLY A 9 11.65 14.11 23.48
N SER A 10 12.17 12.89 23.39
CA SER A 10 13.56 12.59 23.79
C SER A 10 14.58 13.27 22.87
N ASP A 11 14.25 13.43 21.59
CA ASP A 11 15.08 14.18 20.64
C ASP A 11 14.87 15.68 20.77
N LYS A 12 15.96 16.39 21.14
CA LYS A 12 15.95 17.84 21.32
C LYS A 12 16.27 18.62 20.04
N SER A 13 16.72 17.96 18.96
CA SER A 13 16.93 18.61 17.66
C SER A 13 15.60 18.97 17.00
N GLY A 14 14.54 18.24 17.29
CA GLY A 14 13.23 18.36 16.66
C GLY A 14 13.08 17.58 15.35
N ASP A 15 14.11 16.86 14.92
CA ASP A 15 14.16 16.14 13.67
C ASP A 15 13.53 14.75 13.76
N PHE A 16 13.61 14.12 14.93
CA PHE A 16 13.11 12.77 15.15
C PHE A 16 11.93 12.76 16.11
N VAL A 17 11.03 11.82 15.88
CA VAL A 17 9.85 11.58 16.73
C VAL A 17 10.08 10.36 17.61
N ASP A 18 9.52 10.36 18.83
CA ASP A 18 9.55 9.19 19.73
C ASP A 18 8.50 8.13 19.36
N THR A 19 7.76 8.34 18.27
CA THR A 19 6.74 7.43 17.81
C THR A 19 7.35 6.37 16.89
N ASP A 20 7.16 5.11 17.23
CA ASP A 20 7.56 3.99 16.38
C ASP A 20 6.78 3.99 15.07
N PHE A 21 7.46 3.63 13.98
CA PHE A 21 6.80 3.38 12.70
C PHE A 21 6.40 1.90 12.64
N PRO A 22 5.10 1.56 12.60
CA PRO A 22 4.66 0.18 12.52
C PRO A 22 4.96 -0.38 11.12
N ILE A 23 5.83 -1.38 11.03
CA ILE A 23 6.11 -2.08 9.76
C ILE A 23 4.96 -3.04 9.44
N PHE A 24 4.44 -3.72 10.46
CA PHE A 24 3.31 -4.63 10.37
C PHE A 24 2.26 -4.27 11.41
N ARG A 25 0.99 -4.34 11.02
CA ARG A 25 -0.13 -4.12 11.94
C ARG A 25 -1.31 -5.01 11.59
N LEU A 26 -2.17 -5.26 12.57
CA LEU A 26 -3.29 -6.20 12.47
C LEU A 26 -4.22 -5.90 11.28
N ALA A 27 -4.41 -4.62 10.94
CA ALA A 27 -5.24 -4.24 9.81
C ALA A 27 -4.71 -4.78 8.48
N ASP A 28 -3.39 -4.75 8.27
CA ASP A 28 -2.79 -5.34 7.08
C ASP A 28 -3.01 -6.86 7.05
N ALA A 29 -2.83 -7.56 8.18
CA ALA A 29 -3.12 -9.00 8.28
C ALA A 29 -4.58 -9.34 7.96
N TYR A 30 -5.55 -8.53 8.43
CA TYR A 30 -6.96 -8.72 8.13
C TYR A 30 -7.26 -8.56 6.63
N LEU A 31 -6.69 -7.54 5.99
CA LEU A 31 -6.87 -7.31 4.55
C LEU A 31 -6.11 -8.35 3.71
N MET A 32 -4.95 -8.82 4.16
CA MET A 32 -4.25 -9.95 3.53
C MET A 32 -5.08 -11.23 3.59
N TYR A 33 -5.69 -11.54 4.74
CA TYR A 33 -6.59 -12.70 4.85
C TYR A 33 -7.74 -12.61 3.86
N ALA A 34 -8.40 -11.44 3.80
CA ALA A 34 -9.52 -11.24 2.89
C ALA A 34 -9.08 -11.38 1.40
N GLU A 35 -7.93 -10.81 1.03
CA GLU A 35 -7.37 -10.96 -0.31
C GLU A 35 -7.04 -12.43 -0.63
N CYS A 36 -6.36 -13.14 0.28
CA CYS A 36 -6.01 -14.55 0.10
C CYS A 36 -7.27 -15.43 -0.10
N ASN A 37 -8.29 -15.21 0.72
CA ASN A 37 -9.57 -15.92 0.60
C ASN A 37 -10.20 -15.68 -0.79
N LEU A 38 -10.29 -14.43 -1.22
CA LEU A 38 -10.87 -14.07 -2.52
C LEU A 38 -10.06 -14.57 -3.72
N ARG A 39 -8.76 -14.83 -3.53
CA ARG A 39 -7.88 -15.45 -4.53
C ARG A 39 -7.91 -16.99 -4.49
N GLY A 40 -8.71 -17.60 -3.62
CA GLY A 40 -8.84 -19.06 -3.52
C GLY A 40 -7.75 -19.75 -2.71
N ALA A 41 -6.97 -19.02 -1.90
CA ALA A 41 -5.91 -19.57 -1.06
C ALA A 41 -6.42 -20.15 0.29
N GLY A 42 -7.73 -20.31 0.44
CA GLY A 42 -8.36 -20.83 1.66
C GLY A 42 -9.02 -19.75 2.52
N GLY A 43 -9.58 -20.14 3.66
CA GLY A 43 -10.39 -19.25 4.49
C GLY A 43 -11.87 -19.27 4.11
N THR A 44 -12.65 -18.35 4.67
CA THR A 44 -14.07 -18.20 4.37
C THR A 44 -14.44 -16.74 4.09
N ASN A 45 -15.42 -16.54 3.19
CA ASN A 45 -15.95 -15.20 2.91
C ASN A 45 -16.57 -14.56 4.16
N THR A 46 -17.15 -15.36 5.06
CA THR A 46 -17.70 -14.85 6.32
C THR A 46 -16.61 -14.25 7.20
N THR A 47 -15.50 -14.95 7.41
CA THR A 47 -14.37 -14.44 8.20
C THR A 47 -13.71 -13.24 7.53
N ALA A 48 -13.53 -13.28 6.20
CA ALA A 48 -13.00 -12.16 5.44
C ALA A 48 -13.87 -10.90 5.62
N LEU A 49 -15.20 -11.05 5.52
CA LEU A 49 -16.14 -9.97 5.73
C LEU A 49 -16.09 -9.42 7.16
N GLN A 50 -15.98 -10.31 8.16
CA GLN A 50 -15.85 -9.89 9.57
C GLN A 50 -14.60 -9.04 9.78
N TYR A 51 -13.46 -9.44 9.24
CA TYR A 51 -12.20 -8.70 9.35
C TYR A 51 -12.28 -7.32 8.68
N VAL A 52 -12.80 -7.26 7.46
CA VAL A 52 -13.00 -6.00 6.75
C VAL A 52 -13.94 -5.09 7.52
N ASN A 53 -15.07 -5.61 7.98
CA ASN A 53 -16.04 -4.80 8.72
C ASN A 53 -15.53 -4.36 10.10
N ALA A 54 -14.66 -5.13 10.74
CA ALA A 54 -14.01 -4.70 11.99
C ALA A 54 -13.16 -3.43 11.76
N LEU A 55 -12.44 -3.35 10.64
CA LEU A 55 -11.67 -2.15 10.27
C LEU A 55 -12.58 -0.97 9.97
N ARG A 56 -13.65 -1.20 9.21
CA ARG A 56 -14.61 -0.16 8.85
C ARG A 56 -15.34 0.41 10.07
N ILE A 57 -15.76 -0.44 11.00
CA ILE A 57 -16.38 -0.02 12.26
C ILE A 57 -15.40 0.83 13.07
N ARG A 58 -14.15 0.39 13.21
CA ARG A 58 -13.12 1.17 13.90
C ARG A 58 -12.91 2.56 13.26
N ALA A 59 -12.99 2.63 11.92
CA ALA A 59 -12.87 3.87 11.16
C ALA A 59 -14.17 4.69 11.11
N ASN A 60 -15.22 4.28 11.82
CA ASN A 60 -16.56 4.89 11.77
C ASN A 60 -17.13 4.96 10.33
N ALA A 61 -16.80 3.97 9.50
CA ALA A 61 -17.30 3.83 8.14
C ALA A 61 -18.43 2.80 8.06
N PRO A 62 -19.36 2.91 7.11
CA PRO A 62 -20.42 1.91 6.93
C PRO A 62 -19.86 0.52 6.69
N THR A 63 -20.45 -0.52 7.27
CA THR A 63 -20.13 -1.91 6.98
C THR A 63 -20.58 -2.29 5.57
N ILE A 64 -19.99 -3.35 5.02
CA ILE A 64 -20.34 -3.90 3.71
C ILE A 64 -21.01 -5.27 3.85
N GLY A 65 -21.74 -5.69 2.82
CA GLY A 65 -22.27 -7.03 2.68
C GLY A 65 -21.35 -7.95 1.85
N LEU A 66 -21.68 -9.24 1.81
CA LEU A 66 -20.92 -10.24 1.05
C LEU A 66 -20.85 -9.92 -0.47
N GLY A 67 -21.90 -9.31 -1.02
CA GLY A 67 -21.95 -8.95 -2.45
C GLY A 67 -20.96 -7.85 -2.83
N GLU A 68 -20.50 -7.06 -1.86
CA GLU A 68 -19.54 -5.98 -2.07
C GLU A 68 -18.09 -6.44 -1.84
N LEU A 69 -17.91 -7.59 -1.16
CA LEU A 69 -16.61 -8.14 -0.85
C LEU A 69 -15.97 -8.78 -2.10
N ASN A 70 -15.11 -8.03 -2.77
CA ASN A 70 -14.38 -8.46 -3.97
C ASN A 70 -12.96 -7.87 -3.97
N LEU A 71 -12.12 -8.32 -4.92
CA LEU A 71 -10.72 -7.90 -4.99
C LEU A 71 -10.55 -6.40 -5.23
N ASP A 72 -11.40 -5.77 -6.03
CA ASP A 72 -11.32 -4.33 -6.27
C ASP A 72 -11.65 -3.55 -5.01
N PHE A 73 -12.67 -3.99 -4.25
CA PHE A 73 -12.98 -3.43 -2.94
C PHE A 73 -11.80 -3.56 -1.97
N ILE A 74 -11.16 -4.72 -1.90
CA ILE A 74 -10.00 -4.94 -1.03
C ILE A 74 -8.84 -4.03 -1.43
N LEU A 75 -8.56 -3.86 -2.71
CA LEU A 75 -7.52 -2.93 -3.17
C LEU A 75 -7.78 -1.49 -2.72
N ASP A 76 -9.03 -1.06 -2.78
CA ASP A 76 -9.43 0.28 -2.35
C ASP A 76 -9.46 0.41 -0.83
N GLU A 77 -9.89 -0.63 -0.10
CA GLU A 77 -9.86 -0.62 1.35
C GLU A 77 -8.42 -0.61 1.89
N ARG A 78 -7.49 -1.34 1.25
CA ARG A 78 -6.06 -1.24 1.54
C ARG A 78 -5.53 0.17 1.34
N ALA A 79 -5.97 0.86 0.29
CA ALA A 79 -5.57 2.24 0.03
C ALA A 79 -6.07 3.22 1.11
N ARG A 80 -7.29 3.01 1.62
CA ARG A 80 -7.85 3.83 2.70
C ARG A 80 -7.21 3.53 4.04
N GLU A 81 -7.09 2.25 4.38
CA GLU A 81 -6.64 1.78 5.69
C GLU A 81 -5.14 1.96 5.89
N LEU A 82 -4.33 1.71 4.84
CA LEU A 82 -2.87 1.72 4.88
C LEU A 82 -2.28 2.96 4.20
N HIS A 83 -3.05 4.07 4.23
CA HIS A 83 -2.61 5.33 3.64
C HIS A 83 -1.31 5.83 4.29
N TRP A 84 -0.33 6.20 3.46
CA TRP A 84 1.01 6.64 3.89
C TRP A 84 1.89 5.57 4.58
N GLU A 85 1.51 4.30 4.50
CA GLU A 85 2.29 3.18 5.04
C GLU A 85 3.12 2.45 3.96
N CYS A 86 3.36 3.10 2.82
CA CYS A 86 4.19 2.61 1.71
C CYS A 86 3.68 1.35 1.00
N HIS A 87 2.42 0.92 1.22
CA HIS A 87 1.86 -0.30 0.62
C HIS A 87 1.34 -0.11 -0.81
N ARG A 88 0.85 1.10 -1.16
CA ARG A 88 0.06 1.31 -2.40
C ARG A 88 0.75 0.85 -3.68
N ARG A 89 2.05 1.12 -3.82
CA ARG A 89 2.79 0.72 -5.03
C ARG A 89 2.84 -0.79 -5.19
N THR A 90 3.18 -1.52 -4.14
CA THR A 90 3.24 -2.99 -4.13
C THR A 90 1.87 -3.61 -4.33
N ASP A 91 0.83 -3.05 -3.75
CA ASP A 91 -0.55 -3.47 -3.96
C ASP A 91 -0.94 -3.31 -5.43
N LEU A 92 -0.72 -2.14 -6.01
CA LEU A 92 -1.04 -1.90 -7.42
C LEU A 92 -0.27 -2.82 -8.38
N ILE A 93 1.00 -3.14 -8.09
CA ILE A 93 1.79 -4.11 -8.89
C ILE A 93 1.17 -5.50 -8.77
N ARG A 94 0.87 -5.97 -7.55
CA ARG A 94 0.29 -7.29 -7.28
C ARG A 94 -1.10 -7.46 -7.91
N PHE A 95 -1.88 -6.39 -7.99
CA PHE A 95 -3.18 -6.36 -8.65
C PHE A 95 -3.10 -6.09 -10.16
N GLY A 96 -1.91 -5.94 -10.75
CA GLY A 96 -1.73 -5.65 -12.17
C GLY A 96 -2.20 -4.27 -12.61
N LYS A 97 -2.33 -3.32 -11.67
CA LYS A 97 -2.89 -1.98 -11.90
C LYS A 97 -1.87 -0.84 -11.83
N PHE A 98 -0.60 -1.12 -11.54
CA PHE A 98 0.44 -0.10 -11.45
C PHE A 98 0.86 0.43 -12.82
N SER A 99 1.17 -0.47 -13.75
CA SER A 99 1.58 -0.15 -15.10
C SER A 99 0.44 -0.34 -16.11
N GLY A 100 0.63 0.18 -17.32
CA GLY A 100 -0.38 0.19 -18.36
C GLY A 100 -1.45 1.25 -18.18
N GLY A 101 -2.47 1.22 -19.03
CA GLY A 101 -3.55 2.21 -19.09
C GLY A 101 -4.88 1.74 -18.49
N SER A 102 -4.96 0.52 -17.92
CA SER A 102 -6.21 -0.04 -17.39
C SER A 102 -6.67 0.58 -16.07
N TYR A 103 -5.75 1.19 -15.33
CA TYR A 103 -6.03 1.85 -14.06
C TYR A 103 -5.30 3.19 -13.99
N VAL A 104 -5.99 4.23 -14.42
CA VAL A 104 -5.47 5.60 -14.47
C VAL A 104 -6.36 6.48 -13.60
N TRP A 105 -5.76 7.33 -12.80
CA TRP A 105 -6.46 8.33 -11.97
C TRP A 105 -5.96 9.74 -12.33
N PRO A 106 -6.74 10.78 -12.03
CA PRO A 106 -6.32 12.17 -12.24
C PRO A 106 -4.96 12.42 -11.59
N TRP A 107 -4.10 13.15 -12.31
CA TRP A 107 -2.74 13.50 -11.89
C TRP A 107 -1.75 12.33 -11.81
N LYS A 108 -2.11 11.12 -12.19
CA LYS A 108 -1.12 10.06 -12.39
C LYS A 108 -0.10 10.50 -13.43
N GLY A 109 1.19 10.48 -13.05
CA GLY A 109 2.28 10.94 -13.91
C GLY A 109 2.30 12.46 -14.14
N ALA A 110 1.74 13.25 -13.20
CA ALA A 110 1.69 14.71 -13.22
C ALA A 110 0.89 15.32 -14.40
N ILE A 111 -0.01 14.56 -15.00
CA ILE A 111 -0.90 15.00 -16.08
C ILE A 111 -2.34 15.00 -15.55
N ALA A 112 -3.11 16.08 -15.77
CA ALA A 112 -4.46 16.24 -15.20
C ALA A 112 -5.40 15.05 -15.49
N GLY A 113 -5.42 14.52 -16.70
CA GLY A 113 -6.18 13.32 -17.06
C GLY A 113 -5.54 11.99 -16.64
N GLY A 114 -4.36 12.05 -16.06
CA GLY A 114 -3.54 10.88 -15.78
C GLY A 114 -2.86 10.30 -17.03
N THR A 115 -1.81 9.51 -16.83
CA THR A 115 -1.13 8.79 -17.92
C THR A 115 -0.77 7.37 -17.53
N ALA A 116 -0.65 6.51 -18.53
CA ALA A 116 -0.19 5.13 -18.36
C ALA A 116 1.26 5.10 -17.88
N THR A 117 1.56 4.20 -16.96
CA THR A 117 2.93 3.96 -16.48
C THR A 117 3.56 2.83 -17.31
N PRO A 118 4.74 3.02 -17.90
CA PRO A 118 5.44 1.94 -18.61
C PRO A 118 5.72 0.73 -17.72
N SER A 119 5.64 -0.48 -18.27
CA SER A 119 5.74 -1.74 -17.51
C SER A 119 7.11 -1.94 -16.85
N PHE A 120 8.18 -1.42 -17.42
CA PHE A 120 9.51 -1.55 -16.81
C PHE A 120 9.58 -0.89 -15.43
N ARG A 121 8.72 0.11 -15.15
CA ARG A 121 8.62 0.78 -13.85
C ARG A 121 8.02 -0.09 -12.74
N ASN A 122 7.59 -1.31 -13.03
CA ASN A 122 7.25 -2.30 -11.98
C ASN A 122 8.48 -2.69 -11.15
N LEU A 123 9.67 -2.59 -11.72
CA LEU A 123 10.94 -2.72 -11.01
C LEU A 123 11.51 -1.33 -10.70
N PHE A 124 12.36 -1.24 -9.69
CA PHE A 124 13.16 -0.05 -9.46
C PHE A 124 14.47 -0.13 -10.29
N PRO A 125 15.04 1.01 -10.69
CA PRO A 125 16.39 1.02 -11.23
C PRO A 125 17.41 0.60 -10.17
N ILE A 126 18.47 -0.07 -10.59
CA ILE A 126 19.65 -0.26 -9.74
C ILE A 126 20.34 1.10 -9.60
N PRO A 127 20.67 1.56 -8.39
CA PRO A 127 21.33 2.85 -8.20
C PRO A 127 22.64 2.94 -8.98
N ALA A 128 22.90 4.08 -9.60
CA ALA A 128 24.11 4.31 -10.40
C ALA A 128 25.40 4.03 -9.60
N ASN A 129 25.43 4.43 -8.32
CA ASN A 129 26.57 4.16 -7.43
C ASN A 129 26.82 2.65 -7.22
N SER A 130 25.75 1.84 -7.17
CA SER A 130 25.87 0.38 -7.04
C SER A 130 26.46 -0.24 -8.29
N ILE A 131 26.05 0.24 -9.49
CA ILE A 131 26.60 -0.20 -10.78
C ILE A 131 28.07 0.22 -10.89
N ALA A 132 28.40 1.44 -10.51
CA ALA A 132 29.77 1.93 -10.54
C ALA A 132 30.69 1.13 -9.60
N ALA A 133 30.19 0.74 -8.43
CA ALA A 133 30.95 -0.07 -7.46
C ALA A 133 31.08 -1.55 -7.87
N ASN A 134 30.17 -2.07 -8.69
CA ASN A 134 30.19 -3.46 -9.15
C ASN A 134 29.87 -3.56 -10.65
N PRO A 135 30.89 -3.58 -11.53
CA PRO A 135 30.71 -3.63 -12.99
C PRO A 135 30.01 -4.90 -13.52
N LYS A 136 29.82 -5.91 -12.67
CA LYS A 136 29.03 -7.12 -13.03
C LYS A 136 27.53 -6.90 -12.94
N LEU A 137 27.07 -5.84 -12.28
CA LEU A 137 25.66 -5.48 -12.25
C LEU A 137 25.22 -4.94 -13.61
N LYS A 138 24.07 -5.41 -14.05
CA LYS A 138 23.41 -4.89 -15.26
C LYS A 138 22.12 -4.21 -14.85
N GLN A 139 21.89 -3.01 -15.38
CA GLN A 139 20.66 -2.25 -15.15
C GLN A 139 19.43 -3.05 -15.58
N ASN A 140 18.33 -2.87 -14.87
CA ASN A 140 17.02 -3.38 -15.28
C ASN A 140 16.61 -2.78 -16.64
N PRO A 141 15.97 -3.56 -17.53
CA PRO A 141 15.54 -3.06 -18.83
C PRO A 141 14.66 -1.81 -18.71
N GLY A 142 14.92 -0.81 -19.54
CA GLY A 142 14.14 0.42 -19.60
C GLY A 142 14.71 1.61 -18.79
N TYR A 143 15.82 1.39 -18.08
CA TYR A 143 16.53 2.44 -17.34
C TYR A 143 17.89 2.76 -17.94
#